data_3489a953396078cb62f0a3872d935048
#
_entry.id   3489a953396078cb62f0a3872d935048
#
_cell.length_a   1.000
_cell.length_b   1.000
_cell.length_c   1.000
_cell.angle_alpha   90.00
_cell.angle_beta   90.00
_cell.angle_gamma   90.00
#
_symmetry.space_group_name_H-M   'P 1'
#
loop_
_entity.id
_entity.type
_entity.pdbx_description
1 polymer ?
#
loop_
_entity_poly.entity_id
_entity_poly.type
_entity_poly.pdbx_seq_one_letter_code
_entity_poly.pdbx_strand_id
1 'polypeptide(L)'
;MDCEYPLCMQRTGDKIIMKSMNKDWYKKAWTMDIQNMSWVEDTKNEVDFLIDQLKLQGNEKILDLACGYGRHSLELARRGYDVTGIDITPEYIEYATGQAEKEGLKAKFLCMDIREVNMKEKFDVVINMADGAIGYL
;
A
#
# COMPACT_ATOMS: atom_id res chain seq x y z
N MET A 1 6.61 27.70 9.99
CA MET A 1 6.80 26.62 9.00
C MET A 1 6.04 25.41 9.51
N ASP A 2 4.96 25.08 8.84
CA ASP A 2 4.17 23.90 9.22
C ASP A 2 4.93 22.65 8.81
N CYS A 3 5.16 21.77 9.81
CA CYS A 3 5.89 20.54 9.59
C CYS A 3 4.91 19.48 9.07
N GLU A 4 5.09 19.04 7.85
CA GLU A 4 4.20 18.06 7.18
C GLU A 4 4.50 16.60 7.55
N TYR A 5 5.51 16.36 8.39
CA TYR A 5 5.95 15.00 8.76
C TYR A 5 5.48 14.57 10.15
N PRO A 6 5.34 13.24 10.38
CA PRO A 6 4.71 12.69 11.59
C PRO A 6 5.39 13.03 12.93
N LEU A 7 6.66 13.37 12.88
CA LEU A 7 7.42 13.81 14.04
C LEU A 7 8.05 15.18 13.72
N CYS A 8 7.35 16.25 14.10
CA CYS A 8 7.92 17.58 14.02
C CYS A 8 8.60 17.92 15.32
N MET A 9 9.92 18.01 15.31
CA MET A 9 10.70 18.58 16.39
C MET A 9 10.81 20.09 16.19
N GLN A 10 10.15 20.87 17.02
CA GLN A 10 10.32 22.31 17.05
C GLN A 10 11.26 22.70 18.18
N ARG A 11 12.27 23.47 17.85
CA ARG A 11 13.17 24.05 18.86
C ARG A 11 12.60 25.39 19.32
N THR A 12 12.19 25.46 20.58
CA THR A 12 11.84 26.70 21.23
C THR A 12 12.85 26.94 22.34
N GLY A 13 13.84 27.80 22.07
CA GLY A 13 14.97 28.00 23.02
C GLY A 13 15.77 26.71 23.21
N ASP A 14 16.04 26.32 24.45
CA ASP A 14 16.80 25.12 24.80
C ASP A 14 15.95 23.86 24.96
N LYS A 15 14.65 23.92 24.64
CA LYS A 15 13.75 22.77 24.75
C LYS A 15 13.31 22.28 23.38
N ILE A 16 13.40 20.97 23.21
CA ILE A 16 12.81 20.26 22.05
C ILE A 16 11.40 19.83 22.47
N ILE A 17 10.39 20.39 21.82
CA ILE A 17 8.99 20.00 22.05
C ILE A 17 8.55 19.11 20.91
N MET A 18 8.19 17.87 21.20
CA MET A 18 7.49 17.01 20.26
C MET A 18 6.02 17.43 20.23
N LYS A 19 5.62 18.02 19.11
CA LYS A 19 4.21 18.35 18.88
C LYS A 19 3.49 17.06 18.48
N SER A 20 2.47 16.68 19.25
CA SER A 20 1.65 15.54 18.85
C SER A 20 0.93 15.88 17.55
N MET A 21 1.14 15.05 16.55
CA MET A 21 0.42 15.17 15.29
C MET A 21 -0.96 14.53 15.39
N ASN A 22 -1.87 15.00 14.53
CA ASN A 22 -3.12 14.29 14.33
C ASN A 22 -2.81 12.82 13.97
N LYS A 23 -3.35 11.88 14.73
CA LYS A 23 -3.15 10.43 14.51
C LYS A 23 -3.50 9.96 13.10
N ASP A 24 -4.28 10.74 12.36
CA ASP A 24 -4.72 10.42 11.00
C ASP A 24 -3.96 11.20 9.91
N TRP A 25 -2.79 11.78 10.24
CA TRP A 25 -1.99 12.58 9.31
C TRP A 25 -1.65 11.84 8.00
N TYR A 26 -1.40 10.55 8.09
CA TYR A 26 -1.04 9.71 6.94
C TYR A 26 -2.14 9.61 5.90
N LYS A 27 -3.41 9.80 6.27
CA LYS A 27 -4.54 9.81 5.33
C LYS A 27 -4.46 10.93 4.29
N LYS A 28 -3.70 12.00 4.60
CA LYS A 28 -3.54 13.18 3.74
C LYS A 28 -2.12 13.35 3.20
N ALA A 29 -1.16 12.58 3.73
CA ALA A 29 0.24 12.73 3.39
C ALA A 29 0.59 12.08 2.05
N TRP A 30 -0.13 11.02 1.67
CA TRP A 30 0.16 10.25 0.48
C TRP A 30 -0.69 10.72 -0.70
N THR A 31 -0.03 10.97 -1.83
CA THR A 31 -0.66 11.40 -3.08
C THR A 31 -0.21 10.51 -4.23
N MET A 32 -0.83 10.67 -5.42
CA MET A 32 -0.43 9.92 -6.61
C MET A 32 0.99 10.22 -7.09
N ASP A 33 1.65 11.26 -6.58
CA ASP A 33 3.03 11.57 -6.92
C ASP A 33 4.02 10.47 -6.55
N ILE A 34 3.64 9.55 -5.64
CA ILE A 34 4.50 8.41 -5.29
C ILE A 34 4.80 7.49 -6.48
N GLN A 35 3.97 7.47 -7.51
CA GLN A 35 4.23 6.69 -8.72
C GLN A 35 5.46 7.16 -9.49
N ASN A 36 5.93 8.38 -9.23
CA ASN A 36 7.12 8.96 -9.85
C ASN A 36 8.41 8.70 -9.06
N MET A 37 8.31 7.97 -7.96
CA MET A 37 9.48 7.63 -7.13
C MET A 37 10.31 6.52 -7.78
N SER A 38 11.62 6.56 -7.56
CA SER A 38 12.58 5.65 -8.21
C SER A 38 12.33 4.16 -7.93
N TRP A 39 11.80 3.81 -6.75
CA TRP A 39 11.52 2.41 -6.41
C TRP A 39 10.35 1.80 -7.21
N VAL A 40 9.53 2.62 -7.87
CA VAL A 40 8.41 2.12 -8.70
C VAL A 40 8.91 1.36 -9.93
N GLU A 41 10.08 1.72 -10.45
CA GLU A 41 10.71 1.05 -11.60
C GLU A 41 11.07 -0.41 -11.32
N ASP A 42 11.30 -0.74 -10.05
CA ASP A 42 11.69 -2.09 -9.63
C ASP A 42 10.52 -3.04 -9.37
N THR A 43 9.28 -2.61 -9.57
CA THR A 43 8.08 -3.39 -9.24
C THR A 43 8.13 -4.82 -9.77
N LYS A 44 8.54 -5.01 -11.02
CA LYS A 44 8.63 -6.35 -11.63
C LYS A 44 9.65 -7.24 -10.93
N ASN A 45 10.81 -6.70 -10.61
CA ASN A 45 11.87 -7.43 -9.90
C ASN A 45 11.44 -7.77 -8.47
N GLU A 46 10.74 -6.86 -7.80
CA GLU A 46 10.19 -7.10 -6.47
C GLU A 46 9.13 -8.21 -6.48
N VAL A 47 8.27 -8.24 -7.51
CA VAL A 47 7.28 -9.31 -7.67
C VAL A 47 7.95 -10.63 -8.03
N ASP A 48 8.98 -10.64 -8.88
CA ASP A 48 9.79 -11.84 -9.14
C ASP A 48 10.37 -12.40 -7.85
N PHE A 49 10.92 -11.53 -7.00
CA PHE A 49 11.44 -11.90 -5.70
C PHE A 49 10.36 -12.51 -4.79
N LEU A 50 9.17 -11.91 -4.73
CA LEU A 50 8.04 -12.43 -3.95
C LEU A 50 7.64 -13.85 -4.42
N ILE A 51 7.48 -14.03 -5.72
CA ILE A 51 7.10 -15.31 -6.29
C ILE A 51 8.12 -16.40 -5.94
N ASP A 52 9.40 -16.08 -6.07
CA ASP A 52 10.48 -17.01 -5.77
C ASP A 52 10.56 -17.34 -4.27
N GLN A 53 10.57 -16.33 -3.41
CA GLN A 53 10.72 -16.52 -1.97
C GLN A 53 9.51 -17.21 -1.32
N LEU A 54 8.32 -16.90 -1.77
CA LEU A 54 7.09 -17.51 -1.28
C LEU A 54 6.73 -18.79 -2.02
N LYS A 55 7.51 -19.18 -3.03
CA LYS A 55 7.29 -20.37 -3.87
C LYS A 55 5.87 -20.45 -4.43
N LEU A 56 5.40 -19.32 -4.97
CA LEU A 56 4.06 -19.22 -5.52
C LEU A 56 3.91 -20.07 -6.78
N GLN A 57 2.79 -20.77 -6.91
CA GLN A 57 2.52 -21.71 -7.99
C GLN A 57 1.72 -21.10 -9.14
N GLY A 58 1.12 -19.93 -8.96
CA GLY A 58 0.37 -19.21 -9.99
C GLY A 58 -1.15 -19.15 -9.77
N ASN A 59 -1.67 -19.83 -8.75
CA ASN A 59 -3.11 -19.93 -8.47
C ASN A 59 -3.51 -19.43 -7.07
N GLU A 60 -2.57 -18.88 -6.32
CA GLU A 60 -2.83 -18.41 -4.97
C GLU A 60 -3.73 -17.16 -4.99
N LYS A 61 -4.55 -17.06 -3.94
CA LYS A 61 -5.28 -15.84 -3.58
C LYS A 61 -4.40 -15.01 -2.66
N ILE A 62 -4.12 -13.77 -3.07
CA ILE A 62 -3.20 -12.87 -2.39
C ILE A 62 -3.94 -11.65 -1.86
N LEU A 63 -3.72 -11.33 -0.59
CA LEU A 63 -4.16 -10.08 0.03
C LEU A 63 -2.96 -9.14 0.16
N ASP A 64 -3.06 -7.97 -0.44
CA ASP A 64 -2.07 -6.91 -0.36
C ASP A 64 -2.53 -5.83 0.62
N LEU A 65 -1.93 -5.80 1.80
CA LEU A 65 -2.24 -4.84 2.86
C LEU A 65 -1.51 -3.52 2.61
N ALA A 66 -2.25 -2.42 2.67
CA ALA A 66 -1.75 -1.10 2.35
C ALA A 66 -1.12 -1.07 0.94
N CYS A 67 -1.91 -1.47 -0.05
CA CYS A 67 -1.45 -1.69 -1.41
C CYS A 67 -1.04 -0.42 -2.16
N GLY A 68 -1.31 0.77 -1.62
CA GLY A 68 -1.10 2.03 -2.32
C GLY A 68 -1.95 2.09 -3.59
N TYR A 69 -1.39 2.61 -4.66
CA TYR A 69 -2.07 2.66 -5.95
C TYR A 69 -2.00 1.32 -6.73
N GLY A 70 -1.53 0.25 -6.07
CA GLY A 70 -1.66 -1.13 -6.55
C GLY A 70 -0.53 -1.64 -7.43
N ARG A 71 0.67 -1.05 -7.39
CA ARG A 71 1.77 -1.47 -8.29
C ARG A 71 2.14 -2.96 -8.16
N HIS A 72 2.25 -3.50 -6.94
CA HIS A 72 2.50 -4.93 -6.73
C HIS A 72 1.27 -5.78 -7.03
N SER A 73 0.10 -5.35 -6.55
CA SER A 73 -1.16 -6.03 -6.80
C SER A 73 -1.46 -6.19 -8.29
N LEU A 74 -1.30 -5.12 -9.06
CA LEU A 74 -1.54 -5.14 -10.50
C LEU A 74 -0.54 -6.04 -11.22
N GLU A 75 0.74 -5.99 -10.85
CA GLU A 75 1.76 -6.86 -11.46
C GLU A 75 1.52 -8.33 -11.13
N LEU A 76 1.15 -8.67 -9.90
CA LEU A 76 0.76 -10.03 -9.53
C LEU A 76 -0.47 -10.49 -10.32
N ALA A 77 -1.46 -9.63 -10.48
CA ALA A 77 -2.65 -9.94 -11.29
C ALA A 77 -2.31 -10.16 -12.77
N ARG A 78 -1.38 -9.39 -13.33
CA ARG A 78 -0.87 -9.61 -14.70
C ARG A 78 -0.23 -10.98 -14.86
N ARG A 79 0.30 -11.55 -13.79
CA ARG A 79 0.89 -12.88 -13.75
C ARG A 79 -0.10 -13.99 -13.46
N GLY A 80 -1.39 -13.65 -13.35
CA GLY A 80 -2.48 -14.60 -13.22
C GLY A 80 -2.96 -14.88 -11.79
N TYR A 81 -2.40 -14.21 -10.77
CA TYR A 81 -2.85 -14.38 -9.39
C TYR A 81 -4.18 -13.66 -9.14
N ASP A 82 -4.97 -14.21 -8.21
CA ASP A 82 -6.20 -13.59 -7.72
C ASP A 82 -5.84 -12.65 -6.56
N VAL A 83 -5.87 -11.34 -6.81
CA VAL A 83 -5.36 -10.35 -5.86
C VAL A 83 -6.47 -9.47 -5.33
N THR A 84 -6.48 -9.26 -4.02
CA THR A 84 -7.26 -8.23 -3.36
C THR A 84 -6.31 -7.26 -2.68
N GLY A 85 -6.37 -5.98 -3.07
CA GLY A 85 -5.61 -4.91 -2.44
C GLY A 85 -6.51 -4.07 -1.55
N ILE A 86 -6.01 -3.68 -0.39
CA ILE A 86 -6.69 -2.73 0.49
C ILE A 86 -5.77 -1.57 0.83
N ASP A 87 -6.34 -0.38 0.83
CA ASP A 87 -5.65 0.84 1.24
C ASP A 87 -6.66 1.83 1.80
N ILE A 88 -6.18 2.71 2.66
CA ILE A 88 -7.04 3.71 3.30
C ILE A 88 -7.28 4.94 2.41
N THR A 89 -6.50 5.10 1.35
CA THR A 89 -6.52 6.27 0.46
C THR A 89 -7.46 6.04 -0.72
N PRO A 90 -8.63 6.71 -0.78
CA PRO A 90 -9.61 6.48 -1.84
C PRO A 90 -9.07 6.71 -3.25
N GLU A 91 -8.24 7.73 -3.43
CA GLU A 91 -7.62 8.06 -4.72
C GLU A 91 -6.78 6.91 -5.27
N TYR A 92 -6.03 6.22 -4.41
CA TYR A 92 -5.24 5.05 -4.79
C TYR A 92 -6.11 3.88 -5.23
N ILE A 93 -7.17 3.62 -4.49
CA ILE A 93 -8.11 2.54 -4.78
C ILE A 93 -8.85 2.79 -6.10
N GLU A 94 -9.26 4.03 -6.33
CA GLU A 94 -9.89 4.43 -7.59
C GLU A 94 -8.95 4.21 -8.79
N TYR A 95 -7.71 4.65 -8.68
CA TYR A 95 -6.69 4.44 -9.71
C TYR A 95 -6.44 2.96 -9.97
N ALA A 96 -6.20 2.17 -8.93
CA ALA A 96 -5.91 0.73 -9.04
C ALA A 96 -7.09 -0.04 -9.66
N THR A 97 -8.31 0.28 -9.24
CA THR A 97 -9.53 -0.30 -9.80
C THR A 97 -9.65 0.01 -11.29
N GLY A 98 -9.45 1.27 -11.68
CA GLY A 98 -9.49 1.70 -13.08
C GLY A 98 -8.45 0.99 -13.94
N GLN A 99 -7.24 0.79 -13.44
CA GLN A 99 -6.20 0.06 -14.15
C GLN A 99 -6.52 -1.42 -14.31
N ALA A 100 -7.03 -2.05 -13.26
CA ALA A 100 -7.45 -3.46 -13.32
C ALA A 100 -8.57 -3.67 -14.34
N GLU A 101 -9.55 -2.80 -14.37
CA GLU A 101 -10.64 -2.85 -15.35
C GLU A 101 -10.13 -2.65 -16.78
N LYS A 102 -9.28 -1.65 -16.98
CA LYS A 102 -8.69 -1.33 -18.29
C LYS A 102 -7.88 -2.50 -18.87
N GLU A 103 -7.16 -3.22 -18.03
CA GLU A 103 -6.33 -4.36 -18.43
C GLU A 103 -7.06 -5.71 -18.33
N GLY A 104 -8.30 -5.75 -17.87
CA GLY A 104 -9.08 -6.98 -17.69
C GLY A 104 -8.48 -7.94 -16.66
N LEU A 105 -7.88 -7.39 -15.59
CA LEU A 105 -7.19 -8.17 -14.56
C LEU A 105 -8.14 -8.70 -13.49
N LYS A 106 -7.79 -9.87 -12.96
CA LYS A 106 -8.46 -10.45 -11.80
C LYS A 106 -7.90 -9.83 -10.50
N ALA A 107 -8.21 -8.57 -10.30
CA ALA A 107 -7.79 -7.81 -9.12
C ALA A 107 -8.96 -7.00 -8.59
N LYS A 108 -9.10 -7.00 -7.28
CA LYS A 108 -10.14 -6.29 -6.55
C LYS A 108 -9.48 -5.34 -5.54
N PHE A 109 -9.97 -4.10 -5.49
CA PHE A 109 -9.42 -3.09 -4.58
C PHE A 109 -10.50 -2.52 -3.69
N LEU A 110 -10.22 -2.43 -2.39
CA LEU A 110 -11.15 -1.96 -1.38
C LEU A 110 -10.52 -0.82 -0.56
N CYS A 111 -11.27 0.27 -0.42
CA CYS A 111 -10.87 1.35 0.47
C CYS A 111 -11.20 0.94 1.92
N MET A 112 -10.17 0.59 2.68
CA MET A 112 -10.34 0.04 4.01
C MET A 112 -9.11 0.33 4.88
N ASP A 113 -9.36 0.60 6.16
CA ASP A 113 -8.31 0.66 7.16
C ASP A 113 -7.86 -0.76 7.52
N ILE A 114 -6.56 -1.03 7.45
CA ILE A 114 -6.02 -2.38 7.77
C ILE A 114 -6.30 -2.80 9.21
N ARG A 115 -6.55 -1.87 10.12
CA ARG A 115 -6.95 -2.15 11.51
C ARG A 115 -8.37 -2.69 11.64
N GLU A 116 -9.18 -2.47 10.61
CA GLU A 116 -10.60 -2.83 10.57
C GLU A 116 -10.88 -4.00 9.61
N VAL A 117 -9.83 -4.69 9.17
CA VAL A 117 -9.98 -5.81 8.25
C VAL A 117 -10.82 -6.91 8.89
N ASN A 118 -11.97 -7.15 8.30
CA ASN A 118 -12.86 -8.24 8.67
C ASN A 118 -13.43 -8.86 7.40
N MET A 119 -12.63 -9.69 6.76
CA MET A 119 -12.98 -10.34 5.51
C MET A 119 -13.35 -11.80 5.78
N LYS A 120 -14.48 -12.23 5.26
CA LYS A 120 -14.89 -13.64 5.30
C LYS A 120 -14.10 -14.50 4.33
N GLU A 121 -13.56 -13.87 3.30
CA GLU A 121 -12.72 -14.49 2.29
C GLU A 121 -11.39 -14.93 2.87
N LYS A 122 -10.93 -16.11 2.47
CA LYS A 122 -9.62 -16.65 2.88
C LYS A 122 -8.59 -16.42 1.78
N PHE A 123 -7.38 -16.13 2.20
CA PHE A 123 -6.25 -15.90 1.30
C PHE A 123 -5.14 -16.93 1.59
N ASP A 124 -4.42 -17.30 0.55
CA ASP A 124 -3.27 -18.18 0.66
C ASP A 124 -2.03 -17.44 1.15
N VAL A 125 -1.92 -16.17 0.76
CA VAL A 125 -0.78 -15.30 1.05
C VAL A 125 -1.27 -13.89 1.41
N VAL A 126 -0.63 -13.31 2.41
CA VAL A 126 -0.79 -11.90 2.76
C VAL A 126 0.55 -11.21 2.60
N ILE A 127 0.57 -10.14 1.83
CA ILE A 127 1.76 -9.31 1.65
C ILE A 127 1.54 -7.90 2.20
N ASN A 128 2.62 -7.30 2.67
CA ASN A 128 2.68 -5.88 3.01
C ASN A 128 4.02 -5.35 2.53
N MET A 129 4.01 -4.72 1.36
CA MET A 129 5.22 -4.18 0.74
C MET A 129 5.45 -2.70 1.07
N ALA A 130 4.48 -2.07 1.71
CA ALA A 130 4.62 -0.70 2.20
C ALA A 130 5.16 -0.73 3.64
N ASP A 131 6.45 -0.58 3.78
CA ASP A 131 7.17 -0.68 5.06
C ASP A 131 6.66 0.31 6.13
N GLY A 132 6.12 1.45 5.72
CA GLY A 132 5.57 2.45 6.61
C GLY A 132 4.20 2.11 7.22
N ALA A 133 3.42 1.22 6.60
CA ALA A 133 2.03 1.01 6.98
C ALA A 133 1.84 0.52 8.43
N ILE A 134 2.61 -0.48 8.83
CA ILE A 134 2.54 -1.02 10.21
C ILE A 134 3.11 -0.03 11.22
N GLY A 135 4.10 0.75 10.84
CA GLY A 135 4.70 1.76 11.71
C GLY A 135 3.79 2.95 12.04
N TYR A 136 2.69 3.13 11.32
CA TYR A 136 1.73 4.21 11.53
C TYR A 136 0.55 3.82 12.43
N LEU A 137 0.44 2.58 12.81
CA LEU A 137 -0.68 2.04 13.60
C LEU A 137 -0.51 2.25 15.11
#